data_6b0e72eed2d29ef3bb7256b0a07341c0
#
_entry.id   6b0e72eed2d29ef3bb7256b0a07341c0
#
_cell.length_a   1.000
_cell.length_b   1.000
_cell.length_c   1.000
_cell.angle_alpha   90.00
_cell.angle_beta   90.00
_cell.angle_gamma   90.00
#
_symmetry.space_group_name_H-M   'P 1'
#
loop_
_entity.id
_entity.type
_entity.pdbx_description
1 polymer ?
#
loop_
_entity_poly.entity_id
_entity_poly.type
_entity_poly.pdbx_seq_one_letter_code
_entity_poly.pdbx_strand_id
1 'polypeptide(L)'
;MKRMVFALAAFAIVASGVAGEVPAPQPLRASEVASLYASGSGAPLVVEVWSLDCGYCRENAVHLVEWQRRHPQVRIALVALDSLDEHAQALAGALAQMQLPATVRQYANAEPMPERLRAALDPAWRGELPRTLWIGADGTRRAKSGLLTPAVLDAWLQHRDS
;
A
#
# COMPACT_ATOMS: atom_id res chain seq x y z
N MET A 1 -15.90 52.77 49.02
CA MET A 1 -15.06 52.41 47.85
C MET A 1 -14.92 50.91 47.80
N LYS A 2 -15.76 50.21 46.98
CA LYS A 2 -15.73 48.74 46.82
C LYS A 2 -14.82 48.39 45.63
N ARG A 3 -13.72 47.70 45.91
CA ARG A 3 -12.82 47.18 44.87
C ARG A 3 -13.37 45.84 44.37
N MET A 4 -13.82 45.81 43.13
CA MET A 4 -14.25 44.63 42.42
C MET A 4 -13.02 43.97 41.84
N VAL A 5 -12.68 42.75 42.30
CA VAL A 5 -11.61 41.90 41.77
C VAL A 5 -12.21 41.01 40.69
N PHE A 6 -11.83 41.26 39.45
CA PHE A 6 -12.16 40.35 38.31
C PHE A 6 -11.15 39.20 38.30
N ALA A 7 -11.62 37.99 38.54
CA ALA A 7 -10.85 36.77 38.33
C ALA A 7 -10.92 36.39 36.85
N LEU A 8 -9.83 36.45 36.12
CA LEU A 8 -9.70 35.86 34.78
C LEU A 8 -9.50 34.36 34.93
N ALA A 9 -10.51 33.59 34.54
CA ALA A 9 -10.37 32.15 34.36
C ALA A 9 -9.68 31.87 32.99
N ALA A 10 -8.43 31.41 33.01
CA ALA A 10 -7.75 30.94 31.82
C ALA A 10 -8.27 29.54 31.44
N PHE A 11 -9.00 29.44 30.34
CA PHE A 11 -9.45 28.18 29.77
C PHE A 11 -8.29 27.60 28.94
N ALA A 12 -7.62 26.59 29.46
CA ALA A 12 -6.62 25.83 28.70
C ALA A 12 -7.34 24.90 27.72
N ILE A 13 -7.27 25.22 26.43
CA ILE A 13 -7.73 24.34 25.35
C ILE A 13 -6.68 23.24 25.19
N VAL A 14 -6.96 22.05 25.71
CA VAL A 14 -6.20 20.84 25.43
C VAL A 14 -6.56 20.40 24.00
N ALA A 15 -5.72 20.73 23.03
CA ALA A 15 -5.82 20.18 21.70
C ALA A 15 -5.44 18.69 21.76
N SER A 16 -6.42 17.81 21.85
CA SER A 16 -6.23 16.37 21.65
C SER A 16 -5.86 16.16 20.19
N GLY A 17 -4.56 15.99 19.92
CA GLY A 17 -4.07 15.55 18.61
C GLY A 17 -4.65 14.16 18.35
N VAL A 18 -5.61 14.06 17.44
CA VAL A 18 -6.03 12.78 16.86
C VAL A 18 -4.85 12.29 16.04
N ALA A 19 -4.03 11.41 16.62
CA ALA A 19 -3.10 10.61 15.85
C ALA A 19 -3.98 9.82 14.86
N GLY A 20 -3.89 10.14 13.57
CA GLY A 20 -4.65 9.45 12.53
C GLY A 20 -4.32 7.96 12.62
N GLU A 21 -5.32 7.17 13.01
CA GLU A 21 -5.22 5.72 13.04
C GLU A 21 -4.87 5.25 11.63
N VAL A 22 -3.72 4.57 11.49
CA VAL A 22 -3.35 3.96 10.21
C VAL A 22 -4.38 2.88 9.93
N PRO A 23 -5.12 2.94 8.81
CA PRO A 23 -6.14 1.96 8.53
C PRO A 23 -5.52 0.56 8.49
N ALA A 24 -6.14 -0.39 9.20
CA ALA A 24 -5.75 -1.79 9.11
C ALA A 24 -5.84 -2.26 7.62
N PRO A 25 -4.92 -3.14 7.19
CA PRO A 25 -4.98 -3.65 5.82
C PRO A 25 -6.30 -4.41 5.59
N GLN A 26 -6.86 -4.27 4.39
CA GLN A 26 -8.07 -4.97 4.01
C GLN A 26 -7.76 -6.45 3.72
N PRO A 27 -8.65 -7.39 4.06
CA PRO A 27 -8.49 -8.77 3.66
C PRO A 27 -8.50 -8.89 2.13
N LEU A 28 -7.64 -9.77 1.59
CA LEU A 28 -7.61 -10.11 0.17
C LEU A 28 -7.58 -11.62 -0.01
N ARG A 29 -8.57 -12.14 -0.74
CA ARG A 29 -8.65 -13.55 -1.14
C ARG A 29 -8.27 -13.71 -2.61
N ALA A 30 -7.88 -14.92 -2.98
CA ALA A 30 -7.53 -15.26 -4.37
C ALA A 30 -8.66 -14.93 -5.36
N SER A 31 -9.91 -15.13 -4.98
CA SER A 31 -11.10 -14.81 -5.80
C SER A 31 -11.31 -13.31 -6.04
N GLU A 32 -10.69 -12.44 -5.23
CA GLU A 32 -10.86 -11.00 -5.28
C GLU A 32 -9.75 -10.29 -6.08
N VAL A 33 -8.68 -11.02 -6.44
CA VAL A 33 -7.54 -10.46 -7.18
C VAL A 33 -7.98 -9.89 -8.53
N ALA A 34 -8.88 -10.55 -9.24
CA ALA A 34 -9.41 -10.02 -10.50
C ALA A 34 -10.12 -8.66 -10.30
N SER A 35 -10.88 -8.52 -9.22
CA SER A 35 -11.54 -7.26 -8.84
C SER A 35 -10.55 -6.17 -8.43
N LEU A 36 -9.46 -6.54 -7.71
CA LEU A 36 -8.38 -5.63 -7.41
C LEU A 36 -7.77 -5.05 -8.69
N TYR A 37 -7.50 -5.89 -9.69
CA TYR A 37 -6.92 -5.47 -10.96
C TYR A 37 -7.89 -4.63 -11.79
N ALA A 38 -9.19 -4.97 -11.78
CA ALA A 38 -10.23 -4.24 -12.50
C ALA A 38 -10.66 -2.92 -11.82
N SER A 39 -10.38 -2.76 -10.53
CA SER A 39 -10.92 -1.66 -9.70
C SER A 39 -10.52 -0.25 -10.12
N GLY A 40 -9.91 -0.08 -11.25
CA GLY A 40 -9.49 1.20 -11.80
C GLY A 40 -9.33 1.16 -13.30
N SER A 41 -10.31 0.62 -14.00
CA SER A 41 -10.38 0.75 -15.46
C SER A 41 -10.11 2.20 -15.87
N GLY A 42 -9.10 2.40 -16.71
CA GLY A 42 -8.69 3.72 -17.20
C GLY A 42 -7.45 4.33 -16.54
N ALA A 43 -6.92 3.75 -15.44
CA ALA A 43 -5.66 4.17 -14.83
C ALA A 43 -4.76 2.97 -14.51
N PRO A 44 -3.44 3.06 -14.71
CA PRO A 44 -2.53 1.99 -14.36
C PRO A 44 -2.53 1.72 -12.85
N LEU A 45 -2.31 0.46 -12.49
CA LEU A 45 -2.15 0.02 -11.11
C LEU A 45 -0.81 -0.67 -10.94
N VAL A 46 -0.05 -0.28 -9.94
CA VAL A 46 1.12 -1.01 -9.46
C VAL A 46 0.73 -1.75 -8.20
N VAL A 47 0.93 -3.05 -8.18
CA VAL A 47 0.73 -3.88 -7.00
C VAL A 47 2.10 -4.35 -6.52
N GLU A 48 2.47 -3.99 -5.30
CA GLU A 48 3.64 -4.53 -4.64
C GLU A 48 3.24 -5.61 -3.66
N VAL A 49 3.80 -6.79 -3.87
CA VAL A 49 3.64 -7.92 -2.96
C VAL A 49 4.84 -7.96 -2.02
N TRP A 50 4.57 -8.03 -0.73
CA TRP A 50 5.56 -7.92 0.34
C TRP A 50 5.28 -8.89 1.49
N SER A 51 6.21 -9.00 2.45
CA SER A 51 6.02 -9.72 3.71
C SER A 51 6.72 -9.00 4.87
N LEU A 52 6.37 -9.37 6.10
CA LEU A 52 6.95 -8.80 7.32
C LEU A 52 8.47 -9.00 7.39
N ASP A 53 8.96 -10.11 6.90
CA ASP A 53 10.39 -10.46 6.93
C ASP A 53 11.19 -9.89 5.74
N CYS A 54 10.53 -9.20 4.81
CA CYS A 54 11.16 -8.65 3.62
C CYS A 54 11.61 -7.19 3.82
N GLY A 55 12.85 -6.98 4.24
CA GLY A 55 13.42 -5.62 4.40
C GLY A 55 13.41 -4.80 3.12
N TYR A 56 13.81 -5.38 1.98
CA TYR A 56 13.81 -4.73 0.68
C TYR A 56 12.41 -4.35 0.17
N CYS A 57 11.37 -5.05 0.64
CA CYS A 57 10.00 -4.70 0.27
C CYS A 57 9.59 -3.34 0.84
N ARG A 58 10.00 -3.04 2.07
CA ARG A 58 9.71 -1.72 2.69
C ARG A 58 10.44 -0.59 1.96
N GLU A 59 11.69 -0.82 1.58
CA GLU A 59 12.45 0.13 0.77
C GLU A 59 11.78 0.36 -0.59
N ASN A 60 11.35 -0.71 -1.26
CA ASN A 60 10.68 -0.65 -2.55
C ASN A 60 9.34 0.12 -2.47
N ALA A 61 8.56 -0.10 -1.42
CA ALA A 61 7.29 0.62 -1.19
C ALA A 61 7.51 2.14 -1.09
N VAL A 62 8.55 2.58 -0.38
CA VAL A 62 8.91 4.01 -0.27
C VAL A 62 9.28 4.57 -1.65
N HIS A 63 10.12 3.88 -2.40
CA HIS A 63 10.51 4.28 -3.76
C HIS A 63 9.30 4.39 -4.71
N LEU A 64 8.36 3.44 -4.63
CA LEU A 64 7.11 3.48 -5.40
C LEU A 64 6.28 4.71 -5.09
N VAL A 65 6.13 5.05 -3.80
CA VAL A 65 5.36 6.24 -3.37
C VAL A 65 6.05 7.52 -3.82
N GLU A 66 7.37 7.61 -3.72
CA GLU A 66 8.13 8.77 -4.22
C GLU A 66 8.00 8.93 -5.73
N TRP A 67 8.05 7.83 -6.48
CA TRP A 67 7.84 7.84 -7.92
C TRP A 67 6.38 8.26 -8.25
N GLN A 68 5.37 7.76 -7.53
CA GLN A 68 3.97 8.09 -7.72
C GLN A 68 3.69 9.60 -7.56
N ARG A 69 4.41 10.31 -6.70
CA ARG A 69 4.22 11.77 -6.54
C ARG A 69 4.40 12.53 -7.87
N ARG A 70 5.22 11.99 -8.78
CA ARG A 70 5.43 12.55 -10.13
C ARG A 70 4.46 11.96 -11.16
N HIS A 71 3.77 10.86 -10.80
CA HIS A 71 2.84 10.12 -11.67
C HIS A 71 1.51 9.87 -10.94
N PRO A 72 0.77 10.95 -10.55
CA PRO A 72 -0.43 10.82 -9.69
C PRO A 72 -1.57 10.05 -10.36
N GLN A 73 -1.52 9.86 -11.69
CA GLN A 73 -2.47 9.02 -12.43
C GLN A 73 -2.27 7.53 -12.18
N VAL A 74 -1.11 7.09 -11.64
CA VAL A 74 -0.83 5.69 -11.34
C VAL A 74 -1.28 5.39 -9.93
N ARG A 75 -2.03 4.31 -9.75
CA ARG A 75 -2.48 3.84 -8.44
C ARG A 75 -1.48 2.84 -7.88
N ILE A 76 -1.34 2.81 -6.55
CA ILE A 76 -0.52 1.83 -5.84
C ILE A 76 -1.39 1.03 -4.88
N ALA A 77 -1.15 -0.27 -4.82
CA ALA A 77 -1.64 -1.17 -3.80
C ALA A 77 -0.48 -2.00 -3.23
N LEU A 78 -0.45 -2.18 -1.92
CA LEU A 78 0.45 -3.11 -1.24
C LEU A 78 -0.35 -4.34 -0.82
N VAL A 79 0.20 -5.52 -1.06
CA VAL A 79 -0.42 -6.80 -0.68
C VAL A 79 0.58 -7.59 0.16
N ALA A 80 0.30 -7.76 1.45
CA ALA A 80 1.08 -8.61 2.33
C ALA A 80 0.71 -10.08 2.10
N LEU A 81 1.73 -10.95 2.02
CA LEU A 81 1.52 -12.41 1.97
C LEU A 81 1.27 -13.01 3.35
N ASP A 82 1.66 -12.29 4.40
CA ASP A 82 1.41 -12.72 5.77
C ASP A 82 -0.09 -12.78 6.03
N SER A 83 -0.50 -13.80 6.81
CA SER A 83 -1.89 -14.01 7.18
C SER A 83 -2.41 -12.82 8.00
N LEU A 84 -3.52 -12.24 7.55
CA LEU A 84 -4.17 -11.14 8.29
C LEU A 84 -4.66 -11.62 9.66
N ASP A 85 -5.20 -12.84 9.73
CA ASP A 85 -5.76 -13.38 10.97
C ASP A 85 -4.67 -13.65 12.02
N GLU A 86 -3.48 -14.06 11.59
CA GLU A 86 -2.37 -14.43 12.50
C GLU A 86 -1.48 -13.21 12.83
N HIS A 87 -1.37 -12.23 11.94
CA HIS A 87 -0.35 -11.19 12.00
C HIS A 87 -0.92 -9.76 11.95
N ALA A 88 -2.21 -9.56 12.19
CA ALA A 88 -2.88 -8.27 12.05
C ALA A 88 -2.14 -7.10 12.74
N GLN A 89 -1.71 -7.30 13.99
CA GLN A 89 -1.01 -6.26 14.76
C GLN A 89 0.38 -5.96 14.18
N ALA A 90 1.14 -6.99 13.79
CA ALA A 90 2.47 -6.83 13.21
C ALA A 90 2.39 -6.11 11.85
N LEU A 91 1.40 -6.48 11.02
CA LEU A 91 1.12 -5.83 9.73
C LEU A 91 0.76 -4.36 9.91
N ALA A 92 -0.17 -4.05 10.82
CA ALA A 92 -0.54 -2.67 11.11
C ALA A 92 0.66 -1.84 11.58
N GLY A 93 1.51 -2.39 12.47
CA GLY A 93 2.73 -1.75 12.93
C GLY A 93 3.75 -1.50 11.81
N ALA A 94 3.98 -2.48 10.93
CA ALA A 94 4.88 -2.35 9.79
C ALA A 94 4.39 -1.29 8.79
N LEU A 95 3.10 -1.29 8.47
CA LEU A 95 2.47 -0.31 7.57
C LEU A 95 2.51 1.12 8.16
N ALA A 96 2.32 1.26 9.47
CA ALA A 96 2.46 2.54 10.16
C ALA A 96 3.88 3.11 10.02
N GLN A 97 4.91 2.25 10.15
CA GLN A 97 6.32 2.65 9.99
C GLN A 97 6.65 3.09 8.56
N MET A 98 5.98 2.56 7.54
CA MET A 98 6.18 2.96 6.15
C MET A 98 5.62 4.36 5.85
N GLN A 99 4.75 4.93 6.70
CA GLN A 99 4.16 6.27 6.56
C GLN A 99 3.57 6.52 5.15
N LEU A 100 2.85 5.52 4.64
CA LEU A 100 2.29 5.56 3.29
C LEU A 100 1.13 6.58 3.22
N PRO A 101 0.99 7.29 2.09
CA PRO A 101 -0.18 8.14 1.86
C PRO A 101 -1.49 7.34 1.90
N ALA A 102 -2.58 7.97 2.33
CA ALA A 102 -3.91 7.34 2.37
C ALA A 102 -4.42 6.90 0.97
N THR A 103 -3.81 7.38 -0.10
CA THR A 103 -4.10 6.96 -1.48
C THR A 103 -3.56 5.58 -1.83
N VAL A 104 -2.60 5.06 -1.06
CA VAL A 104 -2.05 3.72 -1.22
C VAL A 104 -2.97 2.71 -0.54
N ARG A 105 -3.58 1.84 -1.33
CA ARG A 105 -4.44 0.77 -0.81
C ARG A 105 -3.58 -0.32 -0.17
N GLN A 106 -4.02 -0.83 0.97
CA GLN A 106 -3.27 -1.82 1.74
C GLN A 106 -4.14 -3.05 1.94
N TYR A 107 -3.60 -4.20 1.55
CA TYR A 107 -4.25 -5.51 1.65
C TYR A 107 -3.34 -6.49 2.39
N ALA A 108 -3.95 -7.51 2.99
CA ALA A 108 -3.23 -8.65 3.56
C ALA A 108 -3.94 -9.95 3.22
N ASN A 109 -3.17 -11.03 3.20
CA ASN A 109 -3.64 -12.34 2.84
C ASN A 109 -4.74 -12.83 3.79
N ALA A 110 -5.90 -13.17 3.22
CA ALA A 110 -7.04 -13.78 3.93
C ALA A 110 -7.33 -15.22 3.44
N GLU A 111 -6.38 -15.83 2.70
CA GLU A 111 -6.48 -17.25 2.31
C GLU A 111 -5.92 -18.15 3.40
N PRO A 112 -6.57 -19.29 3.68
CA PRO A 112 -6.02 -20.29 4.60
C PRO A 112 -4.70 -20.91 4.09
N MET A 113 -4.48 -20.91 2.77
CA MET A 113 -3.25 -21.34 2.11
C MET A 113 -2.66 -20.17 1.33
N PRO A 114 -1.54 -19.56 1.77
CA PRO A 114 -0.94 -18.38 1.15
C PRO A 114 -0.60 -18.57 -0.34
N GLU A 115 -0.32 -19.79 -0.76
CA GLU A 115 0.02 -20.12 -2.15
C GLU A 115 -1.13 -19.82 -3.11
N ARG A 116 -2.38 -19.88 -2.63
CA ARG A 116 -3.56 -19.57 -3.46
C ARG A 116 -3.60 -18.11 -3.84
N LEU A 117 -3.35 -17.22 -2.88
CA LEU A 117 -3.26 -15.77 -3.15
C LEU A 117 -2.08 -15.50 -4.08
N ARG A 118 -0.90 -16.07 -3.81
CA ARG A 118 0.29 -15.93 -4.65
C ARG A 118 0.02 -16.33 -6.10
N ALA A 119 -0.58 -17.50 -6.31
CA ALA A 119 -0.90 -17.99 -7.65
C ALA A 119 -1.95 -17.14 -8.37
N ALA A 120 -2.90 -16.55 -7.63
CA ALA A 120 -3.90 -15.66 -8.21
C ALA A 120 -3.30 -14.30 -8.60
N LEU A 121 -2.34 -13.77 -7.81
CA LEU A 121 -1.64 -12.53 -8.12
C LEU A 121 -0.78 -12.70 -9.37
N ASP A 122 0.03 -13.76 -9.43
CA ASP A 122 0.88 -14.04 -10.60
C ASP A 122 1.23 -15.54 -10.66
N PRO A 123 0.61 -16.29 -11.56
CA PRO A 123 0.86 -17.73 -11.68
C PRO A 123 2.29 -18.09 -12.13
N ALA A 124 3.00 -17.16 -12.76
CA ALA A 124 4.39 -17.37 -13.18
C ALA A 124 5.42 -17.07 -12.08
N TRP A 125 4.97 -16.47 -10.97
CA TRP A 125 5.86 -16.08 -9.88
C TRP A 125 6.25 -17.26 -8.97
N ARG A 126 7.54 -17.38 -8.69
CA ARG A 126 8.11 -18.47 -7.88
C ARG A 126 8.26 -18.13 -6.40
N GLY A 127 7.91 -16.90 -5.96
CA GLY A 127 7.89 -16.49 -4.56
C GLY A 127 8.98 -15.49 -4.16
N GLU A 128 9.82 -15.04 -5.08
CA GLU A 128 10.87 -14.05 -4.78
C GLU A 128 10.25 -12.67 -4.45
N LEU A 129 10.66 -12.07 -3.33
CA LEU A 129 10.20 -10.76 -2.86
C LEU A 129 11.32 -9.69 -2.92
N PRO A 130 10.96 -8.41 -3.06
CA PRO A 130 9.64 -7.90 -3.43
C PRO A 130 9.19 -8.37 -4.82
N ARG A 131 7.88 -8.56 -5.01
CA ARG A 131 7.29 -8.78 -6.33
C ARG A 131 6.43 -7.60 -6.70
N THR A 132 6.72 -6.95 -7.81
CA THR A 132 5.92 -5.83 -8.31
C THR A 132 5.23 -6.21 -9.60
N LEU A 133 3.92 -5.94 -9.65
CA LEU A 133 3.06 -6.19 -10.80
C LEU A 133 2.59 -4.84 -11.35
N TRP A 134 2.69 -4.68 -12.64
CA TRP A 134 2.10 -3.57 -13.38
C TRP A 134 0.85 -4.06 -14.10
N ILE A 135 -0.25 -3.39 -13.85
CA ILE A 135 -1.53 -3.62 -14.54
C ILE A 135 -1.83 -2.34 -15.33
N GLY A 136 -1.64 -2.40 -16.62
CA GLY A 136 -1.93 -1.27 -17.50
C GLY A 136 -3.43 -0.95 -17.57
N ALA A 137 -3.76 0.29 -17.94
CA ALA A 137 -5.15 0.70 -18.15
C ALA A 137 -5.82 -0.08 -19.30
N ASP A 138 -5.02 -0.60 -20.21
CA ASP A 138 -5.38 -1.46 -21.35
C ASP A 138 -5.45 -2.95 -20.98
N GLY A 139 -5.17 -3.30 -19.72
CA GLY A 139 -5.12 -4.68 -19.22
C GLY A 139 -3.77 -5.38 -19.45
N THR A 140 -2.77 -4.73 -20.02
CA THR A 140 -1.41 -5.29 -20.11
C THR A 140 -0.85 -5.58 -18.74
N ARG A 141 -0.07 -6.67 -18.62
CA ARG A 141 0.54 -7.08 -17.35
C ARG A 141 2.04 -7.24 -17.51
N ARG A 142 2.77 -6.69 -16.53
CA ARG A 142 4.21 -6.88 -16.41
C ARG A 142 4.55 -7.14 -14.97
N ALA A 143 5.64 -7.83 -14.74
CA ALA A 143 6.04 -8.18 -13.40
C ALA A 143 7.57 -8.17 -13.26
N LYS A 144 8.05 -7.85 -12.06
CA LYS A 144 9.47 -7.88 -11.73
C LYS A 144 9.65 -8.29 -10.28
N SER A 145 10.59 -9.18 -10.00
CA SER A 145 11.08 -9.46 -8.65
C SER A 145 12.32 -8.62 -8.33
N GLY A 146 12.52 -8.32 -7.05
CA GLY A 146 13.63 -7.49 -6.56
C GLY A 146 13.31 -5.99 -6.59
N LEU A 147 14.27 -5.19 -6.15
CA LEU A 147 14.13 -3.73 -6.09
C LEU A 147 13.81 -3.14 -7.47
N LEU A 148 12.88 -2.19 -7.47
CA LEU A 148 12.53 -1.41 -8.64
C LEU A 148 13.37 -0.13 -8.68
N THR A 149 13.84 0.19 -9.88
CA THR A 149 14.38 1.52 -10.16
C THR A 149 13.29 2.39 -10.82
N PRO A 150 13.34 3.71 -10.68
CA PRO A 150 12.44 4.63 -11.39
C PRO A 150 12.43 4.37 -12.91
N ALA A 151 13.57 4.03 -13.50
CA ALA A 151 13.69 3.76 -14.93
C ALA A 151 12.83 2.56 -15.40
N VAL A 152 12.67 1.53 -14.56
CA VAL A 152 11.79 0.39 -14.89
C VAL A 152 10.32 0.83 -14.89
N LEU A 153 9.93 1.62 -13.90
CA LEU A 153 8.55 2.15 -13.80
C LEU A 153 8.24 3.11 -14.94
N ASP A 154 9.18 3.99 -15.28
CA ASP A 154 9.05 4.92 -16.40
C ASP A 154 8.92 4.15 -17.73
N ALA A 155 9.73 3.11 -17.95
CA ALA A 155 9.62 2.26 -19.12
C ALA A 155 8.27 1.53 -19.19
N TRP A 156 7.72 1.09 -18.07
CA TRP A 156 6.39 0.47 -18.03
C TRP A 156 5.28 1.47 -18.35
N LEU A 157 5.42 2.71 -17.88
CA LEU A 157 4.46 3.78 -18.14
C LEU A 157 4.47 4.21 -19.63
N GLN A 158 5.65 4.32 -20.25
CA GLN A 158 5.83 4.77 -21.65
C GLN A 158 5.31 3.77 -22.68
N HIS A 159 5.32 2.46 -22.40
CA HIS A 159 4.84 1.44 -23.35
C HIS A 159 3.29 1.41 -23.51
N ARG A 160 2.60 2.42 -23.04
CA ARG A 160 1.16 2.65 -23.28
C ARG A 160 0.85 3.31 -24.61
N ASP A 161 1.88 3.88 -25.27
CA ASP A 161 1.72 4.76 -26.42
C ASP A 161 2.19 4.12 -27.75
N SER A 162 2.28 2.77 -27.79
CA SER A 162 2.71 2.03 -28.99
C SER A 162 1.63 1.13 -29.55
#